data_87e7f3c2add520e56cbefdf105190132
#
_entry.id   87e7f3c2add520e56cbefdf105190132
#
_cell.length_a   1.000
_cell.length_b   1.000
_cell.length_c   1.000
_cell.angle_alpha   90.00
_cell.angle_beta   90.00
_cell.angle_gamma   90.00
#
_symmetry.space_group_name_H-M   'P 1'
#
loop_
_entity.id
_entity.type
_entity.pdbx_description
1 polymer ?
#
loop_
_entity_poly.entity_id
_entity_poly.type
_entity_poly.pdbx_seq_one_letter_code
_entity_poly.pdbx_strand_id
1 'polypeptide(L)'
;MARTFQNIALSGRLSVEDNLMLGRHRLTRAGFASAGLRTPWARGEDARHRARVRDIARFVGVDAHLGAPAAALPYGVRKRVELARALAMEPRLLLLDEPVAGMNGAERRRMAAVIRRARADLGVSVLLVEHDMGMVMRLADEVTVLDFGRRIAGGEPAAVQRDPAVVRAYLGGAHAPSGPEGNP
;
A
#
# COMPACT_ATOMS: atom_id res chain seq x y z
N MET A 1 -2.94 12.51 -5.08
CA MET A 1 -3.58 11.20 -4.91
C MET A 1 -2.69 10.15 -5.55
N ALA A 2 -2.34 9.10 -4.83
CA ALA A 2 -1.65 7.94 -5.35
C ALA A 2 -2.46 6.67 -5.03
N ARG A 3 -2.42 5.67 -5.90
CA ARG A 3 -3.11 4.39 -5.73
C ARG A 3 -2.09 3.26 -5.91
N THR A 4 -2.14 2.27 -5.02
CA THR A 4 -1.56 0.95 -5.27
C THR A 4 -2.59 0.07 -5.97
N PHE A 5 -2.14 -0.89 -6.76
CA PHE A 5 -3.03 -1.81 -7.48
C PHE A 5 -3.04 -3.17 -6.79
N GLN A 6 -4.12 -3.91 -6.92
CA GLN A 6 -4.27 -5.27 -6.40
C GLN A 6 -3.17 -6.20 -6.93
N ASN A 7 -2.73 -6.01 -8.17
CA ASN A 7 -1.56 -6.68 -8.74
C ASN A 7 -0.34 -5.76 -8.72
N ILE A 8 0.83 -6.32 -8.39
CA ILE A 8 2.10 -5.58 -8.34
C ILE A 8 2.42 -4.99 -9.70
N ALA A 9 2.27 -3.66 -9.83
CA ALA A 9 2.48 -2.93 -11.07
C ALA A 9 3.92 -2.39 -11.21
N LEU A 10 4.92 -3.11 -10.68
CA LEU A 10 6.33 -2.75 -10.83
C LEU A 10 6.88 -3.24 -12.16
N SER A 11 7.75 -2.45 -12.78
CA SER A 11 8.55 -2.93 -13.90
C SER A 11 9.64 -3.88 -13.38
N GLY A 12 9.47 -5.18 -13.64
CA GLY A 12 10.36 -6.23 -13.10
C GLY A 12 11.80 -6.09 -13.56
N ARG A 13 12.05 -5.53 -14.75
CA ARG A 13 13.39 -5.35 -15.33
C ARG A 13 14.12 -4.12 -14.77
N LEU A 14 13.40 -3.14 -14.25
CA LEU A 14 13.99 -1.95 -13.66
C LEU A 14 14.45 -2.22 -12.24
N SER A 15 15.48 -1.48 -11.79
CA SER A 15 15.89 -1.45 -10.40
C SER A 15 14.77 -0.91 -9.49
N VAL A 16 14.88 -1.16 -8.19
CA VAL A 16 13.98 -0.54 -7.21
C VAL A 16 14.07 0.98 -7.29
N GLU A 17 15.29 1.55 -7.35
CA GLU A 17 15.47 3.01 -7.47
C GLU A 17 14.74 3.57 -8.68
N ASP A 18 14.87 2.93 -9.85
CA ASP A 18 14.19 3.39 -11.07
C ASP A 18 12.67 3.25 -10.99
N ASN A 19 12.16 2.17 -10.38
CA ASN A 19 10.73 2.02 -10.12
C ASN A 19 10.18 3.14 -9.23
N LEU A 20 10.93 3.56 -8.21
CA LEU A 20 10.54 4.68 -7.35
C LEU A 20 10.63 6.02 -8.11
N MET A 21 11.65 6.18 -8.96
CA MET A 21 11.81 7.37 -9.81
C MET A 21 10.64 7.54 -10.79
N LEU A 22 10.06 6.44 -11.31
CA LEU A 22 8.82 6.51 -12.10
C LEU A 22 7.68 7.16 -11.33
N GLY A 23 7.56 6.93 -10.01
CA GLY A 23 6.59 7.61 -9.15
C GLY A 23 6.79 9.12 -9.12
N ARG A 24 8.03 9.61 -9.28
CA ARG A 24 8.36 11.04 -9.26
C ARG A 24 8.24 11.74 -10.59
N HIS A 25 8.00 11.01 -11.68
CA HIS A 25 7.95 11.59 -13.03
C HIS A 25 6.96 12.78 -13.15
N ARG A 26 5.85 12.76 -12.42
CA ARG A 26 4.88 13.88 -12.41
C ARG A 26 5.39 15.13 -11.66
N LEU A 27 6.43 14.99 -10.86
CA LEU A 27 7.03 16.07 -10.05
C LEU A 27 8.26 16.66 -10.74
N THR A 28 8.77 16.04 -11.82
CA THR A 28 9.89 16.56 -12.60
C THR A 28 9.38 17.68 -13.51
N ARG A 29 10.09 18.81 -13.48
CA ARG A 29 9.83 19.99 -14.33
C ARG A 29 10.72 20.01 -15.58
N ALA A 30 11.80 19.23 -15.57
CA ALA A 30 12.65 19.08 -16.73
C ALA A 30 11.88 18.40 -17.86
N GLY A 31 11.49 19.15 -18.89
CA GLY A 31 10.87 18.61 -20.08
C GLY A 31 11.83 17.71 -20.88
N PHE A 32 11.29 16.93 -21.82
CA PHE A 32 12.07 16.01 -22.66
C PHE A 32 13.31 16.63 -23.30
N ALA A 33 13.24 17.91 -23.73
CA ALA A 33 14.35 18.63 -24.36
C ALA A 33 15.48 18.92 -23.37
N SER A 34 15.20 19.31 -22.12
CA SER A 34 16.21 19.63 -21.11
C SER A 34 16.85 18.36 -20.52
N ALA A 35 16.13 17.26 -20.46
CA ALA A 35 16.65 15.95 -20.05
C ALA A 35 17.64 15.40 -21.09
N GLY A 36 17.36 15.56 -22.38
CA GLY A 36 18.24 15.16 -23.49
C GLY A 36 19.57 15.94 -23.52
N LEU A 37 19.55 17.23 -23.19
CA LEU A 37 20.71 18.12 -23.22
C LEU A 37 21.58 18.03 -21.94
N ARG A 38 21.22 17.22 -20.92
CA ARG A 38 21.95 17.03 -19.65
C ARG A 38 22.44 18.35 -19.03
N THR A 39 21.60 19.37 -19.05
CA THR A 39 21.94 20.69 -18.49
C THR A 39 22.29 20.57 -17.00
N PRO A 40 23.16 21.46 -16.44
CA PRO A 40 23.49 21.45 -15.00
C PRO A 40 22.24 21.52 -14.12
N TRP A 41 21.22 22.24 -14.55
CA TRP A 41 19.94 22.34 -13.85
C TRP A 41 19.19 20.99 -13.81
N ALA A 42 19.10 20.29 -14.96
CA ALA A 42 18.46 18.97 -15.03
C ALA A 42 19.18 17.92 -14.17
N ARG A 43 20.54 17.99 -14.12
CA ARG A 43 21.33 17.12 -13.23
C ARG A 43 21.05 17.39 -11.75
N GLY A 44 20.93 18.67 -11.37
CA GLY A 44 20.60 19.06 -10.01
C GLY A 44 19.19 18.64 -9.58
N GLU A 45 18.23 18.69 -10.51
CA GLU A 45 16.87 18.21 -10.27
C GLU A 45 16.87 16.68 -10.10
N ASP A 46 17.51 15.91 -10.99
CA ASP A 46 17.61 14.45 -10.89
C ASP A 46 18.26 14.01 -9.56
N ALA A 47 19.35 14.68 -9.16
CA ALA A 47 20.01 14.39 -7.88
C ALA A 47 19.08 14.59 -6.67
N ARG A 48 18.27 15.65 -6.66
CA ARG A 48 17.26 15.90 -5.61
C ARG A 48 16.18 14.82 -5.60
N HIS A 49 15.69 14.41 -6.78
CA HIS A 49 14.70 13.35 -6.87
C HIS A 49 15.25 12.00 -6.40
N ARG A 50 16.49 11.65 -6.76
CA ARG A 50 17.16 10.44 -6.27
C ARG A 50 17.40 10.47 -4.76
N ALA A 51 17.80 11.61 -4.20
CA ALA A 51 17.93 11.75 -2.75
C ALA A 51 16.58 11.47 -2.06
N ARG A 52 15.50 12.06 -2.55
CA ARG A 52 14.16 11.85 -1.99
C ARG A 52 13.70 10.41 -2.13
N VAL A 53 13.99 9.74 -3.23
CA VAL A 53 13.71 8.30 -3.44
C VAL A 53 14.43 7.45 -2.39
N ARG A 54 15.69 7.75 -2.09
CA ARG A 54 16.46 7.04 -1.06
C ARG A 54 15.89 7.25 0.34
N ASP A 55 15.42 8.45 0.65
CA ASP A 55 14.75 8.73 1.93
C ASP A 55 13.46 7.91 2.08
N ILE A 56 12.65 7.84 1.02
CA ILE A 56 11.43 7.04 1.01
C ILE A 56 11.76 5.55 1.07
N ALA A 57 12.80 5.08 0.38
CA ALA A 57 13.23 3.69 0.45
C ALA A 57 13.63 3.30 1.88
N ARG A 58 14.38 4.15 2.59
CA ARG A 58 14.71 3.97 4.01
C ARG A 58 13.46 4.00 4.89
N PHE A 59 12.56 4.94 4.64
CA PHE A 59 11.30 5.04 5.38
C PHE A 59 10.48 3.75 5.31
N VAL A 60 10.42 3.13 4.13
CA VAL A 60 9.66 1.88 3.88
C VAL A 60 10.48 0.63 4.23
N GLY A 61 11.82 0.77 4.40
CA GLY A 61 12.75 -0.33 4.70
C GLY A 61 13.03 -1.21 3.49
N VAL A 62 13.29 -0.60 2.34
CA VAL A 62 13.68 -1.27 1.09
C VAL A 62 14.99 -0.69 0.49
N ASP A 63 15.68 0.17 1.23
CA ASP A 63 16.91 0.85 0.82
C ASP A 63 18.06 -0.10 0.47
N ALA A 64 18.18 -1.23 1.17
CA ALA A 64 19.16 -2.27 0.87
C ALA A 64 18.96 -2.92 -0.52
N HIS A 65 17.80 -2.71 -1.15
CA HIS A 65 17.45 -3.31 -2.43
C HIS A 65 17.43 -2.33 -3.60
N LEU A 66 17.85 -1.06 -3.41
CA LEU A 66 17.72 0.00 -4.43
C LEU A 66 18.30 -0.37 -5.79
N GLY A 67 19.44 -1.06 -5.83
CA GLY A 67 20.08 -1.49 -7.08
C GLY A 67 19.55 -2.80 -7.66
N ALA A 68 18.73 -3.55 -6.92
CA ALA A 68 18.25 -4.84 -7.37
C ALA A 68 17.08 -4.71 -8.37
N PRO A 69 16.98 -5.59 -9.40
CA PRO A 69 15.80 -5.68 -10.24
C PRO A 69 14.57 -6.05 -9.39
N ALA A 70 13.44 -5.38 -9.64
CA ALA A 70 12.23 -5.61 -8.85
C ALA A 70 11.72 -7.07 -8.95
N ALA A 71 11.94 -7.74 -10.08
CA ALA A 71 11.56 -9.15 -10.27
C ALA A 71 12.33 -10.13 -9.38
N ALA A 72 13.55 -9.77 -8.95
CA ALA A 72 14.39 -10.63 -8.11
C ALA A 72 14.01 -10.60 -6.62
N LEU A 73 13.11 -9.71 -6.23
CA LEU A 73 12.76 -9.50 -4.82
C LEU A 73 11.70 -10.48 -4.33
N PRO A 74 11.76 -10.89 -3.06
CA PRO A 74 10.66 -11.60 -2.41
C PRO A 74 9.34 -10.82 -2.50
N TYR A 75 8.22 -11.54 -2.51
CA TYR A 75 6.89 -10.94 -2.70
C TYR A 75 6.59 -9.79 -1.73
N GLY A 76 6.80 -9.98 -0.43
CA GLY A 76 6.55 -8.95 0.58
C GLY A 76 7.45 -7.72 0.45
N VAL A 77 8.68 -7.88 -0.11
CA VAL A 77 9.54 -6.73 -0.42
C VAL A 77 8.98 -5.97 -1.63
N ARG A 78 8.55 -6.67 -2.69
CA ARG A 78 7.92 -6.04 -3.87
C ARG A 78 6.70 -5.22 -3.50
N LYS A 79 5.82 -5.74 -2.62
CA LYS A 79 4.66 -5.00 -2.10
C LYS A 79 5.09 -3.71 -1.36
N ARG A 80 6.17 -3.75 -0.58
CA ARG A 80 6.73 -2.54 0.07
C ARG A 80 7.33 -1.56 -0.95
N VAL A 81 7.97 -2.04 -2.01
CA VAL A 81 8.47 -1.18 -3.11
C VAL A 81 7.30 -0.50 -3.82
N GLU A 82 6.17 -1.18 -4.02
CA GLU A 82 4.96 -0.58 -4.60
C GLU A 82 4.43 0.56 -3.73
N LEU A 83 4.35 0.34 -2.41
CA LEU A 83 3.98 1.39 -1.46
C LEU A 83 4.99 2.55 -1.50
N ALA A 84 6.30 2.26 -1.54
CA ALA A 84 7.34 3.28 -1.64
C ALA A 84 7.19 4.11 -2.93
N ARG A 85 6.87 3.49 -4.06
CA ARG A 85 6.61 4.19 -5.32
C ARG A 85 5.39 5.12 -5.22
N ALA A 86 4.32 4.67 -4.58
CA ALA A 86 3.15 5.51 -4.33
C ALA A 86 3.48 6.70 -3.41
N LEU A 87 4.26 6.49 -2.35
CA LEU A 87 4.73 7.56 -1.46
C LEU A 87 5.70 8.52 -2.16
N ALA A 88 6.49 8.03 -3.14
CA ALA A 88 7.38 8.86 -3.94
C ALA A 88 6.65 9.93 -4.76
N MET A 89 5.35 9.77 -5.01
CA MET A 89 4.50 10.79 -5.63
C MET A 89 4.14 11.94 -4.68
N GLU A 90 4.55 11.88 -3.42
CA GLU A 90 4.19 12.83 -2.34
C GLU A 90 2.68 13.11 -2.30
N PRO A 91 1.85 12.06 -2.16
CA PRO A 91 0.41 12.19 -2.24
C PRO A 91 -0.17 12.79 -0.95
N ARG A 92 -1.28 13.54 -1.06
CA ARG A 92 -2.11 13.89 0.10
C ARG A 92 -3.05 12.77 0.52
N LEU A 93 -3.46 11.93 -0.45
CA LEU A 93 -4.33 10.77 -0.25
C LEU A 93 -3.70 9.56 -0.89
N LEU A 94 -3.55 8.49 -0.12
CA LEU A 94 -3.06 7.18 -0.53
C LEU A 94 -4.22 6.19 -0.53
N LEU A 95 -4.48 5.59 -1.69
CA LEU A 95 -5.47 4.52 -1.84
C LEU A 95 -4.74 3.18 -1.83
N LEU A 96 -5.04 2.34 -0.87
CA LEU A 96 -4.46 1.01 -0.69
C LEU A 96 -5.54 -0.04 -0.89
N ASP A 97 -5.36 -0.89 -1.88
CA ASP A 97 -6.27 -1.97 -2.23
C ASP A 97 -5.58 -3.30 -1.92
N GLU A 98 -6.02 -3.98 -0.86
CA GLU A 98 -5.45 -5.22 -0.32
C GLU A 98 -3.90 -5.22 -0.23
N PRO A 99 -3.29 -4.24 0.45
CA PRO A 99 -1.84 -4.09 0.45
C PRO A 99 -1.10 -5.25 1.12
N VAL A 100 -1.78 -6.05 1.94
CA VAL A 100 -1.17 -7.20 2.64
C VAL A 100 -1.59 -8.57 2.10
N ALA A 101 -2.37 -8.62 1.03
CA ALA A 101 -2.76 -9.90 0.41
C ALA A 101 -1.52 -10.73 0.07
N GLY A 102 -1.53 -12.02 0.40
CA GLY A 102 -0.42 -12.95 0.15
C GLY A 102 0.81 -12.79 1.05
N MET A 103 0.79 -11.88 2.04
CA MET A 103 1.88 -11.69 3.00
C MET A 103 1.74 -12.60 4.22
N ASN A 104 2.87 -13.05 4.78
CA ASN A 104 2.89 -13.70 6.07
C ASN A 104 2.67 -12.71 7.23
N GLY A 105 2.44 -13.23 8.45
CA GLY A 105 2.12 -12.39 9.61
C GLY A 105 3.18 -11.35 9.98
N ALA A 106 4.47 -11.64 9.78
CA ALA A 106 5.55 -10.68 10.04
C ALA A 106 5.58 -9.57 8.99
N GLU A 107 5.37 -9.91 7.72
CA GLU A 107 5.30 -8.95 6.63
C GLU A 107 4.09 -8.03 6.75
N ARG A 108 2.91 -8.58 7.13
CA ARG A 108 1.70 -7.78 7.42
C ARG A 108 1.94 -6.77 8.53
N ARG A 109 2.57 -7.17 9.65
CA ARG A 109 2.90 -6.24 10.74
C ARG A 109 3.83 -5.12 10.28
N ARG A 110 4.85 -5.44 9.46
CA ARG A 110 5.77 -4.43 8.89
C ARG A 110 5.04 -3.46 7.98
N MET A 111 4.18 -3.96 7.09
CA MET A 111 3.37 -3.12 6.19
C MET A 111 2.45 -2.19 6.98
N ALA A 112 1.73 -2.72 7.97
CA ALA A 112 0.87 -1.94 8.85
C ALA A 112 1.65 -0.83 9.60
N ALA A 113 2.86 -1.12 10.07
CA ALA A 113 3.71 -0.13 10.72
C ALA A 113 4.13 1.00 9.75
N VAL A 114 4.48 0.66 8.50
CA VAL A 114 4.83 1.66 7.48
C VAL A 114 3.64 2.54 7.13
N ILE A 115 2.44 1.95 6.96
CA ILE A 115 1.20 2.71 6.67
C ILE A 115 0.89 3.68 7.81
N ARG A 116 0.99 3.23 9.06
CA ARG A 116 0.77 4.09 10.24
C ARG A 116 1.76 5.25 10.29
N ARG A 117 3.04 4.97 10.06
CA ARG A 117 4.09 6.00 10.00
C ARG A 117 3.87 6.96 8.83
N ALA A 118 3.44 6.50 7.67
CA ALA A 118 3.14 7.37 6.52
C ALA A 118 2.06 8.40 6.88
N ARG A 119 1.05 7.99 7.64
CA ARG A 119 0.02 8.89 8.16
C ARG A 119 0.60 9.87 9.20
N ALA A 120 1.33 9.38 10.21
CA ALA A 120 1.82 10.18 11.32
C ALA A 120 2.95 11.14 10.91
N ASP A 121 3.94 10.66 10.16
CA ASP A 121 5.19 11.38 9.87
C ASP A 121 5.11 12.18 8.57
N LEU A 122 4.30 11.73 7.59
CA LEU A 122 4.18 12.37 6.27
C LEU A 122 2.85 13.11 6.08
N GLY A 123 1.92 13.04 7.04
CA GLY A 123 0.62 13.70 6.96
C GLY A 123 -0.28 13.19 5.82
N VAL A 124 -0.11 11.94 5.39
CA VAL A 124 -0.86 11.35 4.30
C VAL A 124 -2.17 10.76 4.82
N SER A 125 -3.31 11.17 4.25
CA SER A 125 -4.57 10.46 4.46
C SER A 125 -4.55 9.12 3.75
N VAL A 126 -5.10 8.08 4.38
CA VAL A 126 -5.12 6.73 3.81
C VAL A 126 -6.56 6.23 3.69
N LEU A 127 -6.94 5.80 2.50
CA LEU A 127 -8.12 4.97 2.27
C LEU A 127 -7.66 3.55 2.01
N LEU A 128 -8.06 2.64 2.90
CA LEU A 128 -7.65 1.23 2.89
C LEU A 128 -8.86 0.35 2.56
N VAL A 129 -8.74 -0.49 1.55
CA VAL A 129 -9.67 -1.59 1.29
C VAL A 129 -8.98 -2.88 1.72
N GLU A 130 -9.56 -3.57 2.68
CA GLU A 130 -9.00 -4.79 3.27
C GLU A 130 -10.09 -5.70 3.83
N HIS A 131 -9.81 -6.99 3.86
CA HIS A 131 -10.63 -8.01 4.49
C HIS A 131 -9.96 -8.60 5.75
N ASP A 132 -8.71 -8.26 6.05
CA ASP A 132 -8.05 -8.57 7.33
C ASP A 132 -8.57 -7.62 8.41
N MET A 133 -9.66 -8.03 9.08
CA MET A 133 -10.30 -7.24 10.15
C MET A 133 -9.30 -6.85 11.24
N GLY A 134 -8.37 -7.75 11.58
CA GLY A 134 -7.36 -7.47 12.59
C GLY A 134 -6.42 -6.32 12.18
N MET A 135 -6.10 -6.18 10.90
CA MET A 135 -5.32 -5.05 10.38
C MET A 135 -6.16 -3.77 10.35
N VAL A 136 -7.39 -3.83 9.82
CA VAL A 136 -8.29 -2.68 9.73
C VAL A 136 -8.52 -2.06 11.09
N MET A 137 -8.89 -2.86 12.10
CA MET A 137 -9.17 -2.38 13.46
C MET A 137 -7.96 -1.73 14.15
N ARG A 138 -6.73 -2.04 13.73
CA ARG A 138 -5.50 -1.44 14.27
C ARG A 138 -5.05 -0.17 13.55
N LEU A 139 -5.52 0.06 12.32
CA LEU A 139 -5.03 1.15 11.46
C LEU A 139 -6.05 2.25 11.23
N ALA A 140 -7.33 1.90 11.15
CA ALA A 140 -8.38 2.81 10.77
C ALA A 140 -8.84 3.68 11.95
N ASP A 141 -9.19 4.93 11.67
CA ASP A 141 -9.93 5.80 12.58
C ASP A 141 -11.44 5.61 12.40
N GLU A 142 -11.84 5.36 11.13
CA GLU A 142 -13.22 5.11 10.75
C GLU A 142 -13.27 3.93 9.79
N VAL A 143 -14.27 3.07 9.96
CA VAL A 143 -14.49 1.88 9.15
C VAL A 143 -15.88 1.97 8.51
N THR A 144 -15.95 1.62 7.23
CA THR A 144 -17.21 1.34 6.54
C THR A 144 -17.19 -0.10 6.08
N VAL A 145 -18.20 -0.88 6.47
CA VAL A 145 -18.32 -2.29 6.11
C VAL A 145 -19.31 -2.43 4.98
N LEU A 146 -18.88 -3.11 3.92
CA LEU A 146 -19.69 -3.42 2.75
C LEU A 146 -19.91 -4.93 2.67
N ASP A 147 -21.15 -5.32 2.41
CA ASP A 147 -21.55 -6.69 2.12
C ASP A 147 -22.41 -6.69 0.84
N PHE A 148 -21.99 -7.47 -0.17
CA PHE A 148 -22.59 -7.47 -1.51
C PHE A 148 -22.89 -6.06 -2.07
N GLY A 149 -21.94 -5.12 -1.89
CA GLY A 149 -22.06 -3.75 -2.38
C GLY A 149 -22.96 -2.83 -1.55
N ARG A 150 -23.53 -3.31 -0.44
CA ARG A 150 -24.35 -2.53 0.48
C ARG A 150 -23.57 -2.21 1.75
N ARG A 151 -23.66 -0.96 2.22
CA ARG A 151 -23.13 -0.59 3.54
C ARG A 151 -23.97 -1.23 4.63
N ILE A 152 -23.37 -2.09 5.43
CA ILE A 152 -24.04 -2.77 6.56
C ILE A 152 -23.68 -2.16 7.91
N ALA A 153 -22.52 -1.50 8.04
CA ALA A 153 -22.09 -0.82 9.25
C ALA A 153 -21.11 0.32 8.91
N GLY A 154 -20.88 1.22 9.88
CA GLY A 154 -19.83 2.24 9.76
C GLY A 154 -19.68 3.06 11.02
N GLY A 155 -18.47 3.53 11.29
CA GLY A 155 -18.09 4.29 12.46
C GLY A 155 -16.73 3.90 13.01
N GLU A 156 -16.49 4.17 14.27
CA GLU A 156 -15.26 3.79 14.96
C GLU A 156 -15.03 2.28 14.96
N PRO A 157 -13.77 1.81 14.83
CA PRO A 157 -13.44 0.38 14.75
C PRO A 157 -14.06 -0.46 15.89
N ALA A 158 -14.00 0.05 17.12
CA ALA A 158 -14.53 -0.67 18.29
C ALA A 158 -16.07 -0.83 18.28
N ALA A 159 -16.80 0.11 17.67
CA ALA A 159 -18.25 0.01 17.49
C ALA A 159 -18.58 -0.99 16.38
N VAL A 160 -17.90 -0.87 15.23
CA VAL A 160 -18.09 -1.73 14.06
C VAL A 160 -17.78 -3.20 14.39
N GLN A 161 -16.74 -3.46 15.18
CA GLN A 161 -16.39 -4.84 15.58
C GLN A 161 -17.50 -5.54 16.40
N ARG A 162 -18.32 -4.77 17.10
CA ARG A 162 -19.43 -5.29 17.94
C ARG A 162 -20.78 -5.29 17.23
N ASP A 163 -20.84 -4.74 16.02
CA ASP A 163 -22.08 -4.67 15.26
C ASP A 163 -22.56 -6.08 14.89
N PRO A 164 -23.80 -6.48 15.26
CA PRO A 164 -24.32 -7.80 14.96
C PRO A 164 -24.37 -8.12 13.46
N ALA A 165 -24.54 -7.12 12.58
CA ALA A 165 -24.56 -7.34 11.13
C ALA A 165 -23.14 -7.69 10.64
N VAL A 166 -22.11 -7.04 11.17
CA VAL A 166 -20.70 -7.33 10.84
C VAL A 166 -20.29 -8.70 11.36
N VAL A 167 -20.68 -9.02 12.61
CA VAL A 167 -20.42 -10.33 13.20
C VAL A 167 -21.04 -11.45 12.35
N ARG A 168 -22.27 -11.31 11.91
CA ARG A 168 -22.92 -12.29 11.04
C ARG A 168 -22.27 -12.41 9.67
N ALA A 169 -21.89 -11.29 9.04
CA ALA A 169 -21.33 -11.28 7.69
C ALA A 169 -19.89 -11.83 7.64
N TYR A 170 -19.07 -11.52 8.65
CA TYR A 170 -17.64 -11.81 8.61
C TYR A 170 -17.16 -12.85 9.64
N LEU A 171 -17.85 -13.04 10.74
CA LEU A 171 -17.49 -13.99 11.80
C LEU A 171 -18.48 -15.16 11.90
N GLY A 172 -19.69 -15.03 11.37
CA GLY A 172 -20.71 -16.06 11.39
C GLY A 172 -20.52 -17.17 10.35
N GLY A 173 -19.68 -16.97 9.34
CA GLY A 173 -19.42 -17.97 8.30
C GLY A 173 -18.43 -19.09 8.69
N ALA A 174 -17.81 -19.03 9.87
CA ALA A 174 -16.85 -20.04 10.33
C ALA A 174 -17.47 -21.19 11.13
N HIS A 175 -18.79 -21.17 11.44
CA HIS A 175 -19.49 -22.20 12.20
C HIS A 175 -20.94 -22.38 11.72
N ALA A 176 -21.13 -22.77 10.48
CA ALA A 176 -22.33 -23.56 10.13
C ALA A 176 -21.91 -25.04 10.23
N PRO A 177 -22.39 -25.79 11.23
CA PRO A 177 -22.24 -27.24 11.18
C PRO A 177 -23.02 -27.74 9.96
N SER A 178 -22.34 -28.45 9.06
CA SER A 178 -22.97 -29.26 8.04
C SER A 178 -24.02 -30.12 8.72
N GLY A 179 -25.30 -29.79 8.48
CA GLY A 179 -26.42 -30.61 8.92
C GLY A 179 -26.31 -32.01 8.31
N PRO A 180 -26.79 -33.04 8.99
CA PRO A 180 -26.74 -34.39 8.47
C PRO A 180 -27.61 -34.50 7.21
N GLU A 181 -26.97 -34.89 6.09
CA GLU A 181 -27.70 -35.37 4.92
C GLU A 181 -28.57 -36.55 5.33
N GLY A 182 -29.85 -36.30 5.40
CA GLY A 182 -30.84 -37.39 5.46
C GLY A 182 -30.88 -38.09 4.13
N ASN A 183 -30.45 -39.34 4.13
CA ASN A 183 -30.65 -40.27 3.03
C ASN A 183 -31.99 -41.00 3.27
N PRO A 184 -32.90 -41.09 2.28
CA PRO A 184 -34.02 -42.01 2.30
C PRO A 184 -33.63 -43.45 1.96
#